data_84c9ad2877186fc2d4c8e9d427fa3391
#
_entry.id   84c9ad2877186fc2d4c8e9d427fa3391
#
_cell.length_a   1.000
_cell.length_b   1.000
_cell.length_c   1.000
_cell.angle_alpha   90.00
_cell.angle_beta   90.00
_cell.angle_gamma   90.00
#
_symmetry.space_group_name_H-M   'P 1'
#
loop_
_entity.id
_entity.type
_entity.pdbx_description
1 polymer ?
#
loop_
_entity_poly.entity_id
_entity_poly.type
_entity_poly.pdbx_seq_one_letter_code
_entity_poly.pdbx_strand_id
1 'polypeptide(L)'
;MGYGDLQCYGQQKIETPNIDRLRNNGIKLTQHYTGSPVSAPARCVLLTGLHSGHAQIRANDEIASRGAIHSHDSGTMTIGRMMQNAGYTTGCFGKWGLGYPGSEGVPGKQCFDQFYGYNCQRQAHTYYPPFLWKNDQRVYLDNKIRDPHLTKLDEGADPYDEAS
;
A
#
# COMPACT_ATOMS: atom_id res chain seq x y z
N MET A 1 -4.66 9.65 2.31
CA MET A 1 -5.24 11.00 2.50
C MET A 1 -6.73 10.84 2.60
N GLY A 2 -7.33 11.45 3.61
CA GLY A 2 -8.76 11.47 3.79
C GLY A 2 -9.42 12.65 3.07
N TYR A 3 -10.74 12.64 3.08
CA TYR A 3 -11.55 13.70 2.48
C TYR A 3 -11.26 15.08 3.10
N GLY A 4 -10.98 15.12 4.40
CA GLY A 4 -10.67 16.34 5.13
C GLY A 4 -9.22 16.84 5.03
N ASP A 5 -8.37 16.16 4.26
CA ASP A 5 -6.94 16.53 4.16
C ASP A 5 -6.63 17.47 3.00
N LEU A 6 -7.55 17.64 2.04
CA LEU A 6 -7.32 18.34 0.79
C LEU A 6 -8.14 19.63 0.70
N GLN A 7 -7.50 20.74 0.25
CA GLN A 7 -8.20 22.02 0.05
C GLN A 7 -9.35 21.92 -0.96
N CYS A 8 -9.19 21.15 -2.02
CA CYS A 8 -10.25 20.93 -3.01
C CYS A 8 -11.51 20.27 -2.44
N TYR A 9 -11.44 19.69 -1.24
CA TYR A 9 -12.58 19.17 -0.49
C TYR A 9 -12.98 20.07 0.69
N GLY A 10 -12.35 21.24 0.85
CA GLY A 10 -12.78 22.29 1.78
C GLY A 10 -11.96 22.41 3.07
N GLN A 11 -10.88 21.65 3.23
CA GLN A 11 -10.01 21.88 4.38
C GLN A 11 -9.23 23.20 4.22
N GLN A 12 -8.89 23.86 5.35
CA GLN A 12 -8.31 25.20 5.38
C GLN A 12 -7.02 25.31 6.20
N LYS A 13 -6.55 24.21 6.80
CA LYS A 13 -5.40 24.23 7.73
C LYS A 13 -4.04 24.07 7.03
N ILE A 14 -4.04 23.36 5.91
CA ILE A 14 -2.82 23.10 5.12
C ILE A 14 -3.11 23.38 3.63
N GLU A 15 -2.08 23.75 2.91
CA GLU A 15 -2.20 23.97 1.46
C GLU A 15 -1.84 22.73 0.67
N THR A 16 -2.65 22.43 -0.36
CA THR A 16 -2.45 21.27 -1.25
C THR A 16 -2.43 21.67 -2.74
N PRO A 17 -1.63 22.69 -3.14
CA PRO A 17 -1.77 23.33 -4.45
C PRO A 17 -1.52 22.39 -5.63
N ASN A 18 -0.62 21.43 -5.50
CA ASN A 18 -0.32 20.48 -6.57
C ASN A 18 -1.44 19.46 -6.78
N ILE A 19 -2.06 19.00 -5.69
CA ILE A 19 -3.21 18.08 -5.75
C ILE A 19 -4.44 18.83 -6.27
N ASP A 20 -4.63 20.08 -5.83
CA ASP A 20 -5.72 20.94 -6.31
C ASP A 20 -5.58 21.24 -7.80
N ARG A 21 -4.37 21.45 -8.31
CA ARG A 21 -4.09 21.58 -9.74
C ARG A 21 -4.41 20.29 -10.50
N LEU A 22 -4.07 19.12 -9.94
CA LEU A 22 -4.44 17.83 -10.52
C LEU A 22 -5.98 17.69 -10.62
N ARG A 23 -6.68 18.05 -9.55
CA ARG A 23 -8.15 18.07 -9.54
C ARG A 23 -8.73 19.02 -10.57
N ASN A 24 -8.16 20.22 -10.74
CA ASN A 24 -8.65 21.21 -11.69
C ASN A 24 -8.50 20.77 -13.15
N ASN A 25 -7.48 19.96 -13.43
CA ASN A 25 -7.20 19.39 -14.75
C ASN A 25 -7.81 18.00 -14.96
N GLY A 26 -8.51 17.46 -13.98
CA GLY A 26 -9.04 16.10 -13.97
C GLY A 26 -10.46 16.02 -13.41
N ILE A 27 -10.72 14.98 -12.64
CA ILE A 27 -12.03 14.68 -12.07
C ILE A 27 -11.95 14.72 -10.53
N LYS A 28 -12.92 15.39 -9.92
CA LYS A 28 -13.17 15.34 -8.48
C LYS A 28 -14.28 14.32 -8.19
N LEU A 29 -13.94 13.24 -7.53
CA LEU A 29 -14.90 12.24 -7.09
C LEU A 29 -15.48 12.64 -5.73
N THR A 30 -16.78 12.89 -5.67
CA THR A 30 -17.47 13.32 -4.44
C THR A 30 -18.10 12.17 -3.67
N GLN A 31 -18.24 11.00 -4.30
CA GLN A 31 -18.83 9.78 -3.74
C GLN A 31 -17.97 8.57 -4.11
N HIS A 32 -16.75 8.54 -3.60
CA HIS A 32 -15.82 7.43 -3.81
C HIS A 32 -15.44 6.80 -2.47
N TYR A 33 -15.78 5.52 -2.31
CA TYR A 33 -15.59 4.78 -1.08
C TYR A 33 -14.68 3.57 -1.32
N THR A 34 -13.88 3.23 -0.30
CA THR A 34 -13.11 1.98 -0.32
C THR A 34 -14.05 0.77 -0.23
N GLY A 35 -13.70 -0.31 -0.91
CA GLY A 35 -14.50 -1.53 -0.91
C GLY A 35 -14.40 -2.37 0.37
N SER A 36 -13.53 -1.99 1.32
CA SER A 36 -13.37 -2.66 2.61
C SER A 36 -12.70 -1.71 3.63
N PRO A 37 -12.99 -1.85 4.93
CA PRO A 37 -12.44 -0.96 5.97
C PRO A 37 -10.98 -1.25 6.33
N VAL A 38 -10.43 -2.43 6.02
CA VAL A 38 -9.07 -2.82 6.36
C VAL A 38 -8.16 -2.95 5.13
N SER A 39 -6.85 -2.85 5.35
CA SER A 39 -5.84 -2.59 4.34
C SER A 39 -5.75 -3.63 3.22
N ALA A 40 -5.49 -4.90 3.51
CA ALA A 40 -5.30 -5.91 2.48
C ALA A 40 -6.59 -6.16 1.67
N PRO A 41 -7.77 -6.32 2.28
CA PRO A 41 -9.02 -6.42 1.54
C PRO A 41 -9.33 -5.19 0.68
N ALA A 42 -9.10 -3.97 1.20
CA ALA A 42 -9.32 -2.75 0.42
C ALA A 42 -8.43 -2.68 -0.82
N ARG A 43 -7.16 -3.07 -0.70
CA ARG A 43 -6.21 -3.15 -1.82
C ARG A 43 -6.62 -4.22 -2.82
N CYS A 44 -7.05 -5.39 -2.32
CA CYS A 44 -7.54 -6.48 -3.16
C CYS A 44 -8.72 -6.03 -4.00
N VAL A 45 -9.74 -5.41 -3.38
CA VAL A 45 -10.91 -4.87 -4.07
C VAL A 45 -10.52 -3.80 -5.10
N LEU A 46 -9.64 -2.86 -4.71
CA LEU A 46 -9.18 -1.79 -5.61
C LEU A 46 -8.46 -2.36 -6.84
N LEU A 47 -7.56 -3.33 -6.64
CA LEU A 47 -6.74 -3.86 -7.73
C LEU A 47 -7.49 -4.80 -8.65
N THR A 48 -8.51 -5.50 -8.13
CA THR A 48 -9.26 -6.50 -8.91
C THR A 48 -10.60 -5.99 -9.44
N GLY A 49 -11.13 -4.91 -8.89
CA GLY A 49 -12.48 -4.43 -9.18
C GLY A 49 -13.59 -5.34 -8.63
N LEU A 50 -13.25 -6.37 -7.85
CA LEU A 50 -14.22 -7.31 -7.30
C LEU A 50 -14.83 -6.76 -6.01
N HIS A 51 -16.11 -7.01 -5.81
CA HIS A 51 -16.76 -6.75 -4.51
C HIS A 51 -16.11 -7.60 -3.41
N SER A 52 -16.04 -7.09 -2.18
CA SER A 52 -15.37 -7.75 -1.05
C SER A 52 -15.87 -9.19 -0.78
N GLY A 53 -17.12 -9.51 -1.10
CA GLY A 53 -17.68 -10.86 -1.03
C GLY A 53 -17.13 -11.84 -2.07
N HIS A 54 -16.54 -11.34 -3.16
CA HIS A 54 -15.93 -12.13 -4.23
C HIS A 54 -14.41 -11.97 -4.29
N ALA A 55 -13.86 -11.01 -3.56
CA ALA A 55 -12.43 -10.80 -3.48
C ALA A 55 -11.74 -11.96 -2.75
N GLN A 56 -10.58 -12.35 -3.23
CA GLN A 56 -9.80 -13.45 -2.68
C GLN A 56 -9.25 -13.15 -1.29
N ILE A 57 -8.78 -11.92 -1.07
CA ILE A 57 -8.24 -11.47 0.20
C ILE A 57 -9.30 -10.66 0.94
N ARG A 58 -9.80 -11.19 2.07
CA ARG A 58 -10.93 -10.63 2.82
C ARG A 58 -10.58 -10.16 4.23
N ALA A 59 -9.38 -10.46 4.69
CA ALA A 59 -8.87 -10.07 6.00
C ALA A 59 -7.39 -9.69 5.94
N ASN A 60 -6.86 -9.10 7.00
CA ASN A 60 -5.42 -8.88 7.17
C ASN A 60 -4.77 -10.13 7.79
N ASP A 61 -5.12 -11.31 7.32
CA ASP A 61 -4.57 -12.56 7.82
C ASP A 61 -3.10 -12.70 7.43
N GLU A 62 -2.30 -13.11 8.38
CA GLU A 62 -0.88 -13.38 8.18
C GLU A 62 -0.62 -14.88 8.22
N ILE A 63 0.07 -15.38 7.22
CA ILE A 63 0.54 -16.76 7.19
C ILE A 63 1.86 -16.82 7.94
N ALA A 64 1.81 -17.33 9.19
CA ALA A 64 2.96 -17.65 10.03
C ALA A 64 3.96 -16.49 10.27
N SER A 65 5.08 -16.80 10.92
CA SER A 65 6.17 -15.90 11.33
C SER A 65 6.86 -15.07 10.23
N ARG A 66 6.36 -15.10 9.01
CA ARG A 66 6.93 -14.37 7.85
C ARG A 66 6.20 -13.08 7.52
N GLY A 67 5.19 -12.69 8.27
CA GLY A 67 4.37 -11.52 7.96
C GLY A 67 3.69 -11.62 6.59
N ALA A 68 3.41 -12.85 6.15
CA ALA A 68 2.88 -13.15 4.84
C ALA A 68 1.35 -13.10 4.88
N ILE A 69 0.76 -12.46 3.90
CA ILE A 69 -0.68 -12.46 3.65
C ILE A 69 -0.99 -13.52 2.61
N HIS A 70 -2.22 -14.04 2.63
CA HIS A 70 -2.71 -14.90 1.56
C HIS A 70 -2.44 -14.26 0.20
N SER A 71 -1.88 -15.03 -0.70
CA SER A 71 -1.44 -14.57 -2.01
C SER A 71 -2.60 -14.52 -3.01
N HIS A 72 -2.62 -13.50 -3.84
CA HIS A 72 -3.41 -13.53 -5.07
C HIS A 72 -2.96 -14.67 -5.98
N ASP A 73 -3.90 -15.30 -6.66
CA ASP A 73 -3.60 -16.27 -7.71
C ASP A 73 -3.02 -15.58 -8.94
N SER A 74 -2.15 -16.28 -9.66
CA SER A 74 -1.49 -15.77 -10.88
C SER A 74 -2.47 -15.42 -11.99
N GLY A 75 -3.65 -16.04 -12.01
CA GLY A 75 -4.72 -15.83 -13.02
C GLY A 75 -5.64 -14.63 -12.72
N THR A 76 -5.55 -14.02 -11.55
CA THR A 76 -6.43 -12.91 -11.18
C THR A 76 -6.22 -11.71 -12.10
N MET A 77 -7.30 -11.17 -12.66
CA MET A 77 -7.25 -9.93 -13.42
C MET A 77 -7.08 -8.75 -12.44
N THR A 78 -5.94 -8.09 -12.52
CA THR A 78 -5.65 -6.89 -11.74
C THR A 78 -5.57 -5.66 -12.64
N ILE A 79 -5.68 -4.47 -12.06
CA ILE A 79 -5.46 -3.22 -12.81
C ILE A 79 -4.06 -3.19 -13.46
N GLY A 80 -3.03 -3.74 -12.80
CA GLY A 80 -1.70 -3.88 -13.38
C GLY A 80 -1.72 -4.71 -14.66
N ARG A 81 -2.34 -5.89 -14.62
CA ARG A 81 -2.49 -6.77 -15.78
C ARG A 81 -3.32 -6.13 -16.90
N MET A 82 -4.42 -5.47 -16.53
CA MET A 82 -5.27 -4.78 -17.50
C MET A 82 -4.49 -3.67 -18.22
N MET A 83 -3.72 -2.89 -17.49
CA MET A 83 -2.94 -1.79 -18.06
C MET A 83 -1.77 -2.29 -18.92
N GLN A 84 -1.06 -3.34 -18.49
CA GLN A 84 -0.01 -3.96 -19.34
C GLN A 84 -0.60 -4.53 -20.64
N ASN A 85 -1.76 -5.19 -20.57
CA ASN A 85 -2.44 -5.69 -21.77
C ASN A 85 -2.83 -4.56 -22.74
N ALA A 86 -3.03 -3.36 -22.22
CA ALA A 86 -3.27 -2.15 -23.02
C ALA A 86 -1.99 -1.41 -23.47
N GLY A 87 -0.80 -1.98 -23.20
CA GLY A 87 0.49 -1.44 -23.63
C GLY A 87 1.10 -0.39 -22.70
N TYR A 88 0.59 -0.25 -21.46
CA TYR A 88 1.15 0.67 -20.48
C TYR A 88 2.29 0.03 -19.69
N THR A 89 3.30 0.83 -19.34
CA THR A 89 4.26 0.51 -18.29
C THR A 89 3.61 0.80 -16.93
N THR A 90 3.77 -0.13 -15.99
CA THR A 90 3.06 -0.09 -14.71
C THR A 90 4.01 0.05 -13.53
N GLY A 91 3.63 0.83 -12.53
CA GLY A 91 4.39 1.00 -11.29
C GLY A 91 3.48 0.97 -10.05
N CYS A 92 3.99 0.36 -8.98
CA CYS A 92 3.32 0.34 -7.69
C CYS A 92 4.31 0.76 -6.60
N PHE A 93 3.91 1.74 -5.79
CA PHE A 93 4.78 2.33 -4.77
C PHE A 93 4.08 2.35 -3.42
N GLY A 94 4.83 2.00 -2.35
CA GLY A 94 4.32 1.99 -0.99
C GLY A 94 3.99 0.59 -0.48
N LYS A 95 2.92 0.47 0.31
CA LYS A 95 2.55 -0.78 0.98
C LYS A 95 1.78 -1.71 0.05
N TRP A 96 2.30 -2.92 -0.18
CA TRP A 96 1.65 -3.95 -1.00
C TRP A 96 0.66 -4.79 -0.18
N GLY A 97 1.13 -5.81 0.51
CA GLY A 97 0.33 -6.63 1.43
C GLY A 97 -0.64 -7.61 0.77
N LEU A 98 -0.38 -8.04 -0.47
CA LEU A 98 -1.24 -8.98 -1.22
C LEU A 98 -0.50 -10.24 -1.68
N GLY A 99 0.67 -10.49 -1.10
CA GLY A 99 1.47 -11.67 -1.35
C GLY A 99 2.84 -11.53 -0.72
N TYR A 100 3.40 -12.66 -0.28
CA TYR A 100 4.72 -12.70 0.33
C TYR A 100 5.81 -12.93 -0.73
N PRO A 101 7.07 -12.59 -0.44
CA PRO A 101 8.19 -12.82 -1.37
C PRO A 101 8.26 -14.26 -1.84
N GLY A 102 8.29 -14.44 -3.16
CA GLY A 102 8.29 -15.76 -3.80
C GLY A 102 6.90 -16.33 -4.11
N SER A 103 5.81 -15.72 -3.63
CA SER A 103 4.44 -16.14 -3.95
C SER A 103 3.99 -15.62 -5.32
N GLU A 104 2.83 -16.12 -5.79
CA GLU A 104 2.18 -15.62 -7.00
C GLU A 104 1.62 -14.19 -6.82
N GLY A 105 1.34 -13.78 -5.58
CA GLY A 105 0.79 -12.48 -5.26
C GLY A 105 1.79 -11.33 -5.20
N VAL A 106 3.07 -11.53 -5.51
CA VAL A 106 4.04 -10.41 -5.52
C VAL A 106 3.76 -9.41 -6.64
N PRO A 107 4.11 -8.12 -6.47
CA PRO A 107 3.78 -7.07 -7.44
C PRO A 107 4.17 -7.41 -8.88
N GLY A 108 5.38 -7.93 -9.11
CA GLY A 108 5.86 -8.27 -10.46
C GLY A 108 5.00 -9.34 -11.15
N LYS A 109 4.53 -10.36 -10.42
CA LYS A 109 3.63 -11.38 -10.96
C LYS A 109 2.19 -10.88 -11.12
N GLN A 110 1.84 -9.80 -10.46
CA GLN A 110 0.58 -9.09 -10.62
C GLN A 110 0.66 -7.96 -11.65
N CYS A 111 1.66 -8.03 -12.55
CA CYS A 111 1.86 -7.15 -13.69
C CYS A 111 2.17 -5.69 -13.32
N PHE A 112 3.00 -5.49 -12.31
CA PHE A 112 3.65 -4.22 -12.07
C PHE A 112 5.14 -4.32 -12.47
N ASP A 113 5.55 -3.57 -13.49
CA ASP A 113 6.92 -3.54 -14.01
C ASP A 113 7.91 -3.01 -12.97
N GLN A 114 7.44 -2.07 -12.16
CA GLN A 114 8.22 -1.47 -11.09
C GLN A 114 7.45 -1.52 -9.78
N PHE A 115 8.12 -1.99 -8.76
CA PHE A 115 7.66 -1.92 -7.38
C PHE A 115 8.74 -1.31 -6.49
N TYR A 116 8.35 -0.38 -5.62
CA TYR A 116 9.21 0.10 -4.56
C TYR A 116 8.39 0.35 -3.29
N GLY A 117 8.70 -0.38 -2.21
CA GLY A 117 7.95 -0.23 -0.97
C GLY A 117 8.00 -1.43 -0.03
N TYR A 118 6.95 -1.58 0.74
CA TYR A 118 6.80 -2.65 1.73
C TYR A 118 6.04 -3.83 1.11
N ASN A 119 6.65 -4.99 1.05
CA ASN A 119 5.93 -6.20 0.64
C ASN A 119 4.99 -6.68 1.76
N CYS A 120 5.47 -6.67 3.01
CA CYS A 120 4.67 -6.96 4.19
C CYS A 120 4.06 -5.68 4.76
N GLN A 121 2.75 -5.69 5.02
CA GLN A 121 2.06 -4.54 5.58
C GLN A 121 2.45 -4.24 7.02
N ARG A 122 2.81 -5.24 7.82
CA ARG A 122 3.22 -5.07 9.22
C ARG A 122 4.50 -4.26 9.34
N GLN A 123 5.48 -4.53 8.47
CA GLN A 123 6.73 -3.79 8.41
C GLN A 123 6.53 -2.28 8.18
N ALA A 124 5.44 -1.91 7.51
CA ALA A 124 5.12 -0.50 7.27
C ALA A 124 4.64 0.24 8.53
N HIS A 125 4.28 -0.47 9.61
CA HIS A 125 3.73 0.14 10.81
C HIS A 125 4.80 0.81 11.69
N THR A 126 6.07 0.46 11.52
CA THR A 126 7.15 1.07 12.29
C THR A 126 7.57 2.44 11.74
N TYR A 127 7.19 2.78 10.51
CA TYR A 127 7.65 3.95 9.74
C TYR A 127 9.16 4.01 9.46
N TYR A 128 9.97 3.27 10.20
CA TYR A 128 11.43 3.18 10.09
C TYR A 128 11.86 1.75 9.73
N PRO A 129 11.59 1.29 8.50
CA PRO A 129 11.93 -0.07 8.11
C PRO A 129 13.44 -0.21 7.90
N PRO A 130 14.04 -1.37 8.24
CA PRO A 130 15.45 -1.61 7.95
C PRO A 130 15.72 -1.84 6.47
N PHE A 131 14.71 -2.12 5.68
CA PHE A 131 14.80 -2.25 4.22
C PHE A 131 13.44 -2.01 3.55
N LEU A 132 13.49 -1.66 2.28
CA LEU A 132 12.36 -1.68 1.36
C LEU A 132 12.61 -2.70 0.25
N TRP A 133 11.58 -3.01 -0.50
CA TRP A 133 11.70 -3.84 -1.68
C TRP A 133 11.74 -2.99 -2.94
N LYS A 134 12.68 -3.27 -3.82
CA LYS A 134 12.72 -2.81 -5.20
C LYS A 134 12.55 -4.04 -6.09
N ASN A 135 11.34 -4.22 -6.60
CA ASN A 135 10.90 -5.46 -7.23
C ASN A 135 11.10 -6.67 -6.29
N ASP A 136 11.99 -7.58 -6.60
CA ASP A 136 12.33 -8.79 -5.85
C ASP A 136 13.58 -8.64 -4.96
N GLN A 137 14.21 -7.46 -4.95
CA GLN A 137 15.44 -7.17 -4.22
C GLN A 137 15.18 -6.30 -2.99
N ARG A 138 15.89 -6.57 -1.90
CA ARG A 138 15.89 -5.72 -0.72
C ARG A 138 16.87 -4.57 -0.89
N VAL A 139 16.39 -3.36 -0.65
CA VAL A 139 17.20 -2.14 -0.52
C VAL A 139 17.28 -1.83 0.96
N TYR A 140 18.45 -2.01 1.55
CA TYR A 140 18.68 -1.75 2.97
C TYR A 140 18.80 -0.26 3.23
N LEU A 141 18.28 0.16 4.37
CA LEU A 141 18.26 1.53 4.86
C LEU A 141 19.04 1.60 6.18
N ASP A 142 19.53 2.77 6.53
CA ASP A 142 20.30 3.00 7.78
C ASP A 142 19.38 3.18 9.02
N ASN A 143 18.16 2.69 8.96
CA ASN A 143 17.24 2.73 10.08
C ASN A 143 17.56 1.64 11.11
N LYS A 144 17.42 1.95 12.38
CA LYS A 144 17.48 0.95 13.45
C LYS A 144 16.31 -0.03 13.31
N ILE A 145 16.59 -1.31 13.56
CA ILE A 145 15.56 -2.34 13.55
C ILE A 145 14.62 -2.11 14.74
N ARG A 146 13.34 -1.95 14.47
CA ARG A 146 12.28 -1.83 15.46
C ARG A 146 11.30 -2.99 15.34
N ASP A 147 10.73 -3.38 16.46
CA ASP A 147 9.66 -4.38 16.47
C ASP A 147 8.44 -3.82 15.71
N PRO A 148 7.99 -4.49 14.64
CA PRO A 148 6.82 -4.06 13.89
C PRO A 148 5.49 -4.15 14.67
N HIS A 149 5.51 -4.73 15.87
CA HIS A 149 4.39 -4.74 16.81
C HIS A 149 4.36 -3.52 17.75
N LEU A 150 5.46 -2.80 17.88
CA LEU A 150 5.48 -1.54 18.61
C LEU A 150 4.68 -0.51 17.84
N THR A 151 3.48 -0.24 18.32
CA THR A 151 2.54 0.72 17.72
C THR A 151 2.51 2.06 18.46
N LYS A 152 3.25 2.17 19.54
CA LYS A 152 3.34 3.38 20.38
C LYS A 152 4.81 3.69 20.63
N LEU A 153 5.13 4.97 20.71
CA LEU A 153 6.37 5.44 21.29
C LEU A 153 6.32 5.19 22.79
N ASP A 154 7.48 4.96 23.40
CA ASP A 154 7.58 4.93 24.86
C ASP A 154 7.15 6.28 25.45
N GLU A 155 6.66 6.24 26.69
CA GLU A 155 6.23 7.46 27.38
C GLU A 155 7.41 8.43 27.50
N GLY A 156 7.24 9.66 26.96
CA GLY A 156 8.29 10.68 26.94
C GLY A 156 9.27 10.59 25.76
N ALA A 157 9.11 9.62 24.85
CA ALA A 157 9.93 9.55 23.66
C ALA A 157 9.60 10.68 22.68
N ASP A 158 10.63 11.29 22.11
CA ASP A 158 10.46 12.28 21.05
C ASP A 158 10.13 11.55 19.72
N PRO A 159 8.97 11.84 19.08
CA PRO A 159 8.62 11.21 17.81
C PRO A 159 9.58 11.54 16.67
N TYR A 160 10.42 12.54 16.82
CA TYR A 160 11.43 12.97 15.84
C TYR A 160 12.85 12.48 16.18
N ASP A 161 13.04 11.84 17.34
CA ASP A 161 14.32 11.25 17.69
C ASP A 161 14.47 9.89 17.00
N GLU A 162 15.50 9.74 16.18
CA GLU A 162 15.84 8.46 15.52
C GLU A 162 16.14 7.32 16.50
N ALA A 163 16.37 7.64 17.78
CA ALA A 163 16.63 6.68 18.85
C ALA A 163 15.37 6.22 19.59
N SER A 164 14.23 6.91 19.38
CA SER A 164 12.95 6.62 20.07
C SER A 164 12.22 5.41 19.51
#